data_6f47276706cfba37b02b8dcf88dd6fc1
#
_entry.id   6f47276706cfba37b02b8dcf88dd6fc1
#
_cell.length_a   1.000
_cell.length_b   1.000
_cell.length_c   1.000
_cell.angle_alpha   90.00
_cell.angle_beta   90.00
_cell.angle_gamma   90.00
#
_symmetry.space_group_name_H-M   'P 1'
#
loop_
_entity.id
_entity.type
_entity.pdbx_description
1 polymer ?
#
loop_
_entity_poly.entity_id
_entity_poly.type
_entity_poly.pdbx_seq_one_letter_code
_entity_poly.pdbx_strand_id
1 'polypeptide(L)'
;MHSAPSAHWQKYIYRTESRHWHSHWTRYGPTGEILSHFLAERILEPLELEDGCTQSNIYHFNDARGTVSEVPQLCGPWRIMASDATDAGVVHPSREQMAMLLLPAGPSAWGSRRAEDGEPTAVELCLHHGSALRLSAGVIHAADGELQQLSLIKEDARSWPSPSAPSLTESTQARLGAGAAACLKALDLEGPPSTAGRGHSVLAAGVLEEELTLRWADTMVVRAEAEEHRFLLFDDPVALVATRRREAGKPFASALLWRPSGSGVLYYVEASWGSDGALEQARHVTFPV
;
A
#
# COMPACT_ATOMS: atom_id res chain seq x y z
N MET A 1 -12.02 32.22 -10.83
CA MET A 1 -11.26 32.00 -9.57
C MET A 1 -10.88 30.54 -9.57
N HIS A 2 -9.59 30.21 -9.70
CA HIS A 2 -9.14 28.84 -9.51
C HIS A 2 -9.21 28.56 -8.00
N SER A 3 -9.99 27.58 -7.59
CA SER A 3 -9.93 27.07 -6.22
C SER A 3 -8.51 26.54 -5.93
N ALA A 4 -8.01 26.75 -4.73
CA ALA A 4 -6.73 26.16 -4.34
C ALA A 4 -6.76 24.63 -4.56
N PRO A 5 -5.66 24.04 -5.07
CA PRO A 5 -5.59 22.59 -5.25
C PRO A 5 -5.86 21.87 -3.92
N SER A 6 -6.52 20.71 -3.97
CA SER A 6 -6.80 19.94 -2.76
C SER A 6 -5.50 19.54 -2.04
N ALA A 7 -5.55 19.36 -0.72
CA ALA A 7 -4.40 18.92 0.06
C ALA A 7 -3.85 17.56 -0.43
N HIS A 8 -4.70 16.70 -0.98
CA HIS A 8 -4.30 15.43 -1.60
C HIS A 8 -3.49 15.65 -2.88
N TRP A 9 -3.89 16.63 -3.72
CA TRP A 9 -3.16 16.94 -4.94
C TRP A 9 -1.73 17.43 -4.66
N GLN A 10 -1.56 18.32 -3.72
CA GLN A 10 -0.23 18.83 -3.34
C GLN A 10 0.69 17.71 -2.88
N LYS A 11 0.18 16.74 -2.11
CA LYS A 11 0.94 15.57 -1.69
C LYS A 11 1.20 14.60 -2.85
N TYR A 12 0.25 14.47 -3.76
CA TYR A 12 0.37 13.61 -4.94
C TYR A 12 1.47 14.10 -5.88
N ILE A 13 1.48 15.40 -6.20
CA ILE A 13 2.52 16.01 -7.04
C ILE A 13 3.92 15.85 -6.44
N TYR A 14 4.12 16.11 -5.16
CA TYR A 14 5.39 15.90 -4.51
C TYR A 14 5.88 14.45 -4.67
N ARG A 15 4.97 13.49 -4.64
CA ARG A 15 5.24 12.07 -4.81
C ARG A 15 5.59 11.70 -6.25
N THR A 16 5.06 12.45 -7.22
CA THR A 16 5.14 12.13 -8.65
C THR A 16 6.19 12.93 -9.41
N GLU A 17 6.90 13.86 -8.76
CA GLU A 17 7.93 14.66 -9.40
C GLU A 17 8.95 13.78 -10.13
N SER A 18 8.77 13.67 -11.46
CA SER A 18 9.65 12.96 -12.41
C SER A 18 10.19 11.64 -11.87
N ARG A 19 9.33 10.73 -11.46
CA ARG A 19 9.73 9.48 -10.84
C ARG A 19 9.59 8.31 -11.80
N HIS A 20 10.71 7.62 -11.98
CA HIS A 20 10.77 6.32 -12.61
C HIS A 20 11.01 5.30 -11.50
N TRP A 21 10.01 4.46 -11.22
CA TRP A 21 10.11 3.42 -10.22
C TRP A 21 10.33 2.08 -10.90
N HIS A 22 11.40 1.40 -10.53
CA HIS A 22 11.69 0.03 -10.93
C HIS A 22 11.24 -0.89 -9.82
N SER A 23 10.45 -1.89 -10.15
CA SER A 23 9.78 -2.70 -9.14
C SER A 23 9.85 -4.20 -9.41
N HIS A 24 9.83 -4.95 -8.32
CA HIS A 24 9.55 -6.38 -8.33
C HIS A 24 8.18 -6.61 -7.69
N TRP A 25 7.31 -7.24 -8.45
CA TRP A 25 5.94 -7.58 -8.04
C TRP A 25 5.85 -9.05 -7.75
N THR A 26 5.25 -9.41 -6.61
CA THR A 26 4.86 -10.78 -6.31
C THR A 26 3.39 -10.79 -5.92
N ARG A 27 2.62 -11.66 -6.57
CA ARG A 27 1.21 -11.93 -6.24
C ARG A 27 1.14 -13.23 -5.48
N TYR A 28 0.32 -13.24 -4.45
CA TYR A 28 0.11 -14.38 -3.57
C TYR A 28 -1.38 -14.72 -3.50
N GLY A 29 -1.67 -16.00 -3.35
CA GLY A 29 -2.98 -16.46 -2.91
C GLY A 29 -3.23 -16.18 -1.42
N PRO A 30 -4.43 -16.43 -0.94
CA PRO A 30 -4.83 -16.12 0.44
C PRO A 30 -4.09 -16.93 1.51
N THR A 31 -3.38 -17.98 1.13
CA THR A 31 -2.56 -18.83 2.02
C THR A 31 -1.07 -18.53 1.91
N GLY A 32 -0.67 -17.53 1.10
CA GLY A 32 0.72 -17.08 0.95
C GLY A 32 1.49 -17.79 -0.16
N GLU A 33 0.86 -18.67 -0.93
CA GLU A 33 1.44 -19.29 -2.11
C GLU A 33 1.67 -18.27 -3.23
N ILE A 34 2.80 -18.35 -3.91
CA ILE A 34 3.12 -17.46 -5.03
C ILE A 34 2.26 -17.82 -6.24
N LEU A 35 1.45 -16.90 -6.72
CA LEU A 35 0.68 -17.01 -7.96
C LEU A 35 1.47 -16.54 -9.17
N SER A 36 2.22 -15.46 -9.03
CA SER A 36 3.10 -14.92 -10.07
C SER A 36 4.10 -13.92 -9.49
N HIS A 37 5.21 -13.74 -10.18
CA HIS A 37 6.16 -12.67 -9.93
C HIS A 37 6.66 -12.10 -11.26
N PHE A 38 6.95 -10.80 -11.28
CA PHE A 38 7.41 -10.13 -12.49
C PHE A 38 8.06 -8.78 -12.13
N LEU A 39 8.89 -8.29 -13.06
CA LEU A 39 9.43 -6.94 -12.99
C LEU A 39 8.45 -5.94 -13.59
N ALA A 40 8.45 -4.72 -13.08
CA ALA A 40 7.66 -3.65 -13.64
C ALA A 40 8.34 -2.29 -13.47
N GLU A 41 7.94 -1.37 -14.33
CA GLU A 41 8.34 0.03 -14.26
C GLU A 41 7.08 0.88 -14.12
N ARG A 42 7.13 1.90 -13.27
CA ARG A 42 6.10 2.92 -13.15
C ARG A 42 6.73 4.27 -13.43
N ILE A 43 6.29 4.90 -14.49
CA ILE A 43 6.82 6.18 -14.98
C ILE A 43 5.77 7.25 -14.71
N LEU A 44 6.18 8.30 -14.03
CA LEU A 44 5.33 9.46 -13.70
C LEU A 44 6.00 10.71 -14.28
N GLU A 45 5.31 11.39 -15.19
CA GLU A 45 5.83 12.56 -15.89
C GLU A 45 4.88 13.76 -15.69
N PRO A 46 5.36 14.89 -15.12
CA PRO A 46 4.56 16.10 -15.02
C PRO A 46 4.13 16.60 -16.41
N LEU A 47 2.97 17.21 -16.50
CA LEU A 47 2.51 17.91 -17.70
C LEU A 47 3.06 19.34 -17.70
N GLU A 48 3.70 19.76 -18.80
CA GLU A 48 4.39 21.05 -18.87
C GLU A 48 3.46 22.27 -18.76
N LEU A 49 2.24 22.16 -19.24
CA LEU A 49 1.31 23.30 -19.36
C LEU A 49 0.05 23.14 -18.48
N GLU A 50 -0.08 22.07 -17.77
CA GLU A 50 -1.28 21.75 -17.01
C GLU A 50 -0.92 21.25 -15.61
N ASP A 51 -1.77 21.51 -14.63
CA ASP A 51 -1.61 20.98 -13.28
C ASP A 51 -2.04 19.50 -13.27
N GLY A 52 -1.10 18.65 -13.68
CA GLY A 52 -1.33 17.24 -13.91
C GLY A 52 -0.04 16.45 -14.12
N CYS A 53 -0.19 15.15 -14.23
CA CYS A 53 0.88 14.24 -14.66
C CYS A 53 0.31 13.10 -15.53
N THR A 54 1.20 12.45 -16.27
CA THR A 54 0.90 11.14 -16.86
C THR A 54 1.52 10.03 -16.00
N GLN A 55 0.85 8.90 -15.96
CA GLN A 55 1.39 7.67 -15.40
C GLN A 55 1.35 6.57 -16.46
N SER A 56 2.48 5.89 -16.63
CA SER A 56 2.58 4.66 -17.44
C SER A 56 3.16 3.53 -16.59
N ASN A 57 2.64 2.33 -16.78
CA ASN A 57 3.21 1.12 -16.20
C ASN A 57 3.67 0.18 -17.32
N ILE A 58 4.86 -0.38 -17.17
CA ILE A 58 5.43 -1.37 -18.09
C ILE A 58 5.62 -2.65 -17.28
N TYR A 59 4.96 -3.73 -17.68
CA TYR A 59 5.03 -5.02 -17.00
C TYR A 59 5.85 -6.01 -17.84
N HIS A 60 6.88 -6.58 -17.23
CA HIS A 60 7.75 -7.62 -17.82
C HIS A 60 7.36 -8.96 -17.22
N PHE A 61 6.28 -9.53 -17.68
CA PHE A 61 5.79 -10.82 -17.18
C PHE A 61 6.74 -11.95 -17.56
N ASN A 62 6.89 -12.90 -16.66
CA ASN A 62 7.57 -14.16 -16.95
C ASN A 62 6.62 -15.10 -17.67
N ASP A 63 7.16 -15.85 -18.64
CA ASP A 63 6.43 -16.95 -19.25
C ASP A 63 6.30 -18.15 -18.26
N ALA A 64 5.62 -19.21 -18.68
CA ALA A 64 5.45 -20.42 -17.86
C ALA A 64 6.77 -21.13 -17.50
N ARG A 65 7.89 -20.74 -18.10
CA ARG A 65 9.24 -21.26 -17.84
C ARG A 65 10.08 -20.33 -16.96
N GLY A 66 9.51 -19.21 -16.53
CA GLY A 66 10.22 -18.17 -15.79
C GLY A 66 11.08 -17.23 -16.64
N THR A 67 10.98 -17.32 -17.96
CA THR A 67 11.69 -16.42 -18.87
C THR A 67 10.90 -15.12 -19.02
N VAL A 68 11.56 -13.97 -18.93
CA VAL A 68 10.92 -12.66 -19.12
C VAL A 68 10.37 -12.60 -20.56
N SER A 69 9.11 -12.21 -20.70
CA SER A 69 8.48 -12.00 -22.00
C SER A 69 9.28 -10.98 -22.81
N GLU A 70 9.56 -11.28 -24.09
CA GLU A 70 10.24 -10.35 -25.00
C GLU A 70 9.40 -9.10 -25.28
N VAL A 71 8.08 -9.17 -25.09
CA VAL A 71 7.17 -8.05 -25.32
C VAL A 71 6.57 -7.62 -23.98
N PRO A 72 7.00 -6.49 -23.41
CA PRO A 72 6.40 -5.98 -22.20
C PRO A 72 4.97 -5.49 -22.45
N GLN A 73 4.13 -5.62 -21.43
CA GLN A 73 2.78 -5.05 -21.45
C GLN A 73 2.81 -3.59 -21.00
N LEU A 74 2.51 -2.67 -21.91
CA LEU A 74 2.34 -1.27 -21.59
C LEU A 74 0.89 -1.00 -21.17
N CYS A 75 0.71 -0.33 -20.03
CA CYS A 75 -0.57 0.17 -19.51
C CYS A 75 -0.50 1.68 -19.31
N GLY A 76 -1.53 2.39 -19.70
CA GLY A 76 -1.54 3.85 -19.78
C GLY A 76 -1.08 4.35 -21.16
N PRO A 77 -0.58 5.61 -21.31
CA PRO A 77 -0.50 6.59 -20.22
C PRO A 77 -1.88 7.03 -19.74
N TRP A 78 -2.02 7.12 -18.43
CA TRP A 78 -3.19 7.75 -17.80
C TRP A 78 -2.85 9.20 -17.43
N ARG A 79 -3.75 10.11 -17.76
CA ARG A 79 -3.64 11.51 -17.31
C ARG A 79 -4.34 11.65 -15.96
N ILE A 80 -3.63 12.18 -14.99
CA ILE A 80 -4.13 12.44 -13.64
C ILE A 80 -3.99 13.93 -13.41
N MET A 81 -5.12 14.61 -13.18
CA MET A 81 -5.20 16.05 -13.10
C MET A 81 -5.49 16.52 -11.67
N ALA A 82 -5.17 17.76 -11.36
CA ALA A 82 -5.56 18.38 -10.09
C ALA A 82 -7.08 18.30 -9.84
N SER A 83 -7.88 18.30 -10.90
CA SER A 83 -9.34 18.14 -10.82
C SER A 83 -9.79 16.74 -10.40
N ASP A 84 -8.93 15.73 -10.55
CA ASP A 84 -9.21 14.35 -10.10
C ASP A 84 -8.97 14.16 -8.59
N ALA A 85 -8.41 15.19 -7.96
CA ALA A 85 -8.17 15.24 -6.53
C ALA A 85 -9.27 16.01 -5.82
N THR A 86 -9.98 15.31 -4.95
CA THR A 86 -11.02 15.87 -4.08
C THR A 86 -10.61 15.77 -2.62
N ASP A 87 -11.44 16.23 -1.71
CA ASP A 87 -11.24 16.01 -0.27
C ASP A 87 -11.31 14.51 0.09
N ALA A 88 -11.97 13.70 -0.73
CA ALA A 88 -12.04 12.24 -0.56
C ALA A 88 -10.84 11.48 -1.19
N GLY A 89 -9.79 12.17 -1.63
CA GLY A 89 -8.59 11.57 -2.21
C GLY A 89 -8.42 11.85 -3.70
N VAL A 90 -7.39 11.24 -4.29
CA VAL A 90 -7.11 11.31 -5.73
C VAL A 90 -7.72 10.09 -6.42
N VAL A 91 -8.54 10.33 -7.44
CA VAL A 91 -9.13 9.27 -8.27
C VAL A 91 -8.21 8.98 -9.45
N HIS A 92 -7.87 7.70 -9.64
CA HIS A 92 -7.07 7.27 -10.77
C HIS A 92 -7.97 6.88 -11.94
N PRO A 93 -7.74 7.37 -13.17
CA PRO A 93 -8.65 7.15 -14.31
C PRO A 93 -8.79 5.68 -14.72
N SER A 94 -7.86 4.81 -14.36
CA SER A 94 -7.98 3.36 -14.60
C SER A 94 -8.87 2.62 -13.59
N ARG A 95 -9.27 3.29 -12.51
CA ARG A 95 -10.00 2.69 -11.37
C ARG A 95 -10.84 3.74 -10.65
N GLU A 96 -11.85 4.27 -11.30
CA GLU A 96 -12.70 5.36 -10.78
C GLU A 96 -13.41 5.02 -9.46
N GLN A 97 -13.65 3.72 -9.20
CA GLN A 97 -14.23 3.26 -7.93
C GLN A 97 -13.26 3.30 -6.75
N MET A 98 -11.97 3.60 -7.01
CA MET A 98 -10.94 3.68 -5.99
C MET A 98 -10.49 5.13 -5.79
N ALA A 99 -10.10 5.47 -4.55
CA ALA A 99 -9.48 6.74 -4.21
C ALA A 99 -8.17 6.52 -3.46
N MET A 100 -7.19 7.38 -3.71
CA MET A 100 -5.92 7.39 -3.00
C MET A 100 -5.95 8.44 -1.90
N LEU A 101 -5.94 7.99 -0.66
CA LEU A 101 -5.74 8.84 0.51
C LEU A 101 -4.24 9.00 0.73
N LEU A 102 -3.75 10.24 0.62
CA LEU A 102 -2.33 10.58 0.72
C LEU A 102 -2.03 11.19 2.08
N LEU A 103 -1.01 10.66 2.72
CA LEU A 103 -0.50 11.13 4.00
C LEU A 103 0.79 11.95 3.82
N PRO A 104 1.15 12.80 4.78
CA PRO A 104 2.43 13.51 4.77
C PRO A 104 3.62 12.57 4.61
N ALA A 105 4.67 13.02 3.95
CA ALA A 105 5.89 12.27 3.66
C ALA A 105 5.74 11.05 2.72
N GLY A 106 4.59 10.95 2.00
CA GLY A 106 4.43 10.02 0.88
C GLY A 106 3.64 8.73 1.11
N PRO A 107 3.45 8.20 2.33
CA PRO A 107 2.60 7.03 2.54
C PRO A 107 1.19 7.25 2.00
N SER A 108 0.53 6.16 1.61
CA SER A 108 -0.83 6.28 1.09
C SER A 108 -1.60 4.96 1.19
N ALA A 109 -2.92 5.09 1.12
CA ALA A 109 -3.83 3.99 0.88
C ALA A 109 -4.64 4.29 -0.39
N TRP A 110 -4.51 3.44 -1.41
CA TRP A 110 -5.34 3.49 -2.61
C TRP A 110 -6.37 2.36 -2.52
N GLY A 111 -7.59 2.69 -2.18
CA GLY A 111 -8.61 1.71 -1.85
C GLY A 111 -9.95 1.95 -2.51
N SER A 112 -10.76 0.90 -2.59
CA SER A 112 -12.17 1.01 -2.99
C SER A 112 -12.86 2.03 -2.10
N ARG A 113 -13.49 3.04 -2.73
CA ARG A 113 -14.21 4.10 -2.00
C ARG A 113 -15.39 3.54 -1.21
N ARG A 114 -15.93 2.44 -1.72
CA ARG A 114 -17.01 1.70 -1.08
C ARG A 114 -16.83 0.20 -1.29
N ALA A 115 -17.04 -0.55 -0.26
CA ALA A 115 -17.07 -2.00 -0.27
C ALA A 115 -18.55 -2.44 -0.37
N GLU A 116 -19.03 -2.61 -1.59
CA GLU A 116 -20.41 -3.03 -1.85
C GLU A 116 -20.54 -4.56 -1.83
N ASP A 117 -21.72 -5.03 -1.42
CA ASP A 117 -22.01 -6.46 -1.47
C ASP A 117 -22.10 -6.92 -2.91
N GLY A 118 -21.52 -8.09 -3.18
CA GLY A 118 -21.47 -8.63 -4.53
C GLY A 118 -20.41 -8.01 -5.45
N GLU A 119 -19.61 -7.04 -4.94
CA GLU A 119 -18.54 -6.42 -5.69
C GLU A 119 -17.15 -6.68 -5.07
N PRO A 120 -16.11 -6.86 -5.88
CA PRO A 120 -14.76 -6.98 -5.36
C PRO A 120 -14.30 -5.71 -4.67
N THR A 121 -13.50 -5.87 -3.62
CA THR A 121 -12.89 -4.74 -2.89
C THR A 121 -11.38 -4.86 -2.96
N ALA A 122 -10.70 -3.76 -3.20
CA ALA A 122 -9.25 -3.72 -3.29
C ALA A 122 -8.66 -2.57 -2.47
N VAL A 123 -7.45 -2.78 -1.98
CA VAL A 123 -6.60 -1.72 -1.41
C VAL A 123 -5.13 -1.99 -1.73
N GLU A 124 -4.38 -0.94 -2.03
CA GLU A 124 -2.91 -0.93 -2.05
C GLU A 124 -2.43 0.04 -0.97
N LEU A 125 -1.73 -0.48 0.01
CA LEU A 125 -1.09 0.27 1.09
C LEU A 125 0.36 0.54 0.70
N CYS A 126 0.83 1.76 0.85
CA CYS A 126 2.14 2.17 0.39
C CYS A 126 2.93 2.88 1.49
N LEU A 127 4.18 2.47 1.67
CA LEU A 127 5.17 3.05 2.58
C LEU A 127 6.38 3.56 1.80
N HIS A 128 7.00 4.61 2.29
CA HIS A 128 8.22 5.19 1.74
C HIS A 128 9.34 5.18 2.78
N HIS A 129 10.56 4.93 2.32
CA HIS A 129 11.77 5.10 3.12
C HIS A 129 12.77 5.96 2.35
N GLY A 130 13.01 7.16 2.85
CA GLY A 130 13.75 8.18 2.11
C GLY A 130 13.07 8.54 0.78
N SER A 131 13.85 9.02 -0.18
CA SER A 131 13.35 9.44 -1.48
C SER A 131 13.40 8.35 -2.55
N ALA A 132 14.09 7.25 -2.28
CA ALA A 132 14.38 6.24 -3.29
C ALA A 132 13.65 4.91 -3.11
N LEU A 133 13.18 4.60 -1.93
CA LEU A 133 12.56 3.30 -1.65
C LEU A 133 11.07 3.44 -1.38
N ARG A 134 10.33 2.51 -1.96
CA ARG A 134 8.90 2.34 -1.72
C ARG A 134 8.56 0.86 -1.59
N LEU A 135 7.65 0.56 -0.70
CA LEU A 135 7.10 -0.76 -0.51
C LEU A 135 5.59 -0.65 -0.45
N SER A 136 4.90 -1.41 -1.29
CA SER A 136 3.44 -1.47 -1.28
C SER A 136 2.97 -2.91 -1.09
N ALA A 137 1.79 -3.05 -0.49
CA ALA A 137 1.08 -4.31 -0.44
C ALA A 137 -0.38 -4.13 -0.84
N GLY A 138 -0.84 -5.01 -1.72
CA GLY A 138 -2.22 -5.04 -2.19
C GLY A 138 -3.02 -6.15 -1.51
N VAL A 139 -4.30 -5.88 -1.25
CA VAL A 139 -5.29 -6.82 -0.73
C VAL A 139 -6.51 -6.76 -1.64
N ILE A 140 -6.98 -7.90 -2.11
CA ILE A 140 -8.18 -8.02 -2.93
C ILE A 140 -9.11 -9.04 -2.27
N HIS A 141 -10.34 -8.62 -2.00
CA HIS A 141 -11.44 -9.52 -1.65
C HIS A 141 -12.32 -9.73 -2.89
N ALA A 142 -12.76 -10.96 -3.10
CA ALA A 142 -13.70 -11.30 -4.16
C ALA A 142 -15.10 -10.73 -3.86
N ALA A 143 -15.99 -10.86 -4.82
CA ALA A 143 -17.38 -10.39 -4.72
C ALA A 143 -18.16 -11.03 -3.54
N ASP A 144 -17.82 -12.27 -3.17
CA ASP A 144 -18.40 -12.96 -2.00
C ASP A 144 -17.76 -12.54 -0.66
N GLY A 145 -16.84 -11.59 -0.70
CA GLY A 145 -16.12 -11.07 0.47
C GLY A 145 -14.88 -11.87 0.89
N GLU A 146 -14.63 -13.06 0.35
CA GLU A 146 -13.46 -13.85 0.72
C GLU A 146 -12.16 -13.18 0.22
N LEU A 147 -11.10 -13.28 1.01
CA LEU A 147 -9.77 -12.85 0.59
C LEU A 147 -9.32 -13.67 -0.61
N GLN A 148 -9.08 -13.00 -1.73
CA GLN A 148 -8.76 -13.64 -3.01
C GLN A 148 -7.29 -13.58 -3.35
N GLN A 149 -6.68 -12.40 -3.21
CA GLN A 149 -5.31 -12.17 -3.64
C GLN A 149 -4.62 -11.14 -2.76
N LEU A 150 -3.33 -11.31 -2.61
CA LEU A 150 -2.42 -10.38 -1.98
C LEU A 150 -1.29 -10.06 -2.94
N SER A 151 -0.64 -8.94 -2.75
CA SER A 151 0.56 -8.59 -3.51
C SER A 151 1.57 -7.88 -2.61
N LEU A 152 2.84 -8.05 -2.93
CA LEU A 152 3.93 -7.26 -2.40
C LEU A 152 4.69 -6.64 -3.57
N ILE A 153 4.94 -5.34 -3.49
CA ILE A 153 5.60 -4.55 -4.52
C ILE A 153 6.77 -3.85 -3.87
N LYS A 154 7.98 -4.19 -4.28
CA LYS A 154 9.22 -3.57 -3.80
C LYS A 154 9.76 -2.69 -4.91
N GLU A 155 10.03 -1.43 -4.62
CA GLU A 155 10.38 -0.43 -5.64
C GLU A 155 11.59 0.40 -5.23
N ASP A 156 12.46 0.68 -6.21
CA ASP A 156 13.55 1.64 -6.09
C ASP A 156 13.47 2.63 -7.27
N ALA A 157 13.65 3.90 -6.98
CA ALA A 157 13.61 4.96 -7.99
C ALA A 157 14.86 4.97 -8.92
N ARG A 158 15.84 4.11 -8.68
CA ARG A 158 17.09 4.06 -9.46
C ARG A 158 17.16 2.86 -10.38
N SER A 159 16.89 1.68 -9.86
CA SER A 159 16.87 0.42 -10.63
C SER A 159 16.35 -0.75 -9.80
N TRP A 160 16.16 -1.90 -10.42
CA TRP A 160 15.96 -3.16 -9.75
C TRP A 160 17.02 -4.18 -10.23
N PRO A 161 17.70 -4.96 -9.38
CA PRO A 161 17.57 -4.97 -7.90
C PRO A 161 17.93 -3.65 -7.25
N SER A 162 17.40 -3.41 -6.05
CA SER A 162 17.52 -2.12 -5.36
C SER A 162 18.97 -1.77 -5.01
N PRO A 163 19.57 -0.71 -5.56
CA PRO A 163 20.88 -0.23 -5.13
C PRO A 163 20.82 0.57 -3.82
N SER A 164 19.62 1.04 -3.43
CA SER A 164 19.41 1.79 -2.18
C SER A 164 19.31 0.89 -0.97
N ALA A 165 18.85 -0.35 -1.16
CA ALA A 165 18.72 -1.37 -0.13
C ALA A 165 19.04 -2.74 -0.73
N PRO A 166 20.31 -3.13 -0.79
CA PRO A 166 20.72 -4.42 -1.36
C PRO A 166 20.10 -5.65 -0.67
N SER A 167 19.61 -5.47 0.57
CA SER A 167 18.85 -6.51 1.27
C SER A 167 17.42 -6.66 0.75
N LEU A 168 16.90 -5.71 -0.01
CA LEU A 168 15.59 -5.76 -0.61
C LEU A 168 15.69 -6.56 -1.92
N THR A 169 15.38 -7.85 -1.84
CA THR A 169 15.49 -8.81 -2.92
C THR A 169 14.14 -9.25 -3.44
N GLU A 170 14.12 -10.14 -4.41
CA GLU A 170 12.89 -10.80 -4.84
C GLU A 170 12.21 -11.50 -3.67
N SER A 171 10.89 -11.39 -3.57
CA SER A 171 10.11 -12.10 -2.57
C SER A 171 9.97 -13.55 -2.98
N THR A 172 10.43 -14.47 -2.14
CA THR A 172 10.38 -15.89 -2.45
C THR A 172 9.13 -16.56 -1.91
N GLN A 173 8.73 -16.24 -0.70
CA GLN A 173 7.55 -16.82 -0.07
C GLN A 173 6.94 -15.85 0.95
N ALA A 174 5.61 -15.93 1.09
CA ALA A 174 4.92 -15.42 2.26
C ALA A 174 4.49 -16.61 3.13
N ARG A 175 4.60 -16.44 4.45
CA ARG A 175 4.13 -17.44 5.41
C ARG A 175 2.99 -16.88 6.22
N LEU A 176 2.05 -17.71 6.59
CA LEU A 176 1.01 -17.33 7.53
C LEU A 176 1.59 -17.23 8.94
N GLY A 177 1.19 -16.18 9.67
CA GLY A 177 1.49 -15.99 11.08
C GLY A 177 0.24 -16.09 11.95
N ALA A 178 0.43 -16.34 13.22
CA ALA A 178 -0.64 -16.43 14.20
C ALA A 178 -0.69 -15.15 15.09
N GLY A 179 -1.00 -14.02 14.47
CA GLY A 179 -1.22 -12.77 15.21
C GLY A 179 0.04 -11.95 15.51
N ALA A 180 -0.06 -11.04 16.46
CA ALA A 180 0.93 -10.01 16.75
C ALA A 180 2.34 -10.55 17.06
N ALA A 181 2.45 -11.61 17.82
CA ALA A 181 3.75 -12.20 18.17
C ALA A 181 4.53 -12.70 16.94
N ALA A 182 3.82 -13.30 15.98
CA ALA A 182 4.42 -13.76 14.74
C ALA A 182 4.86 -12.57 13.86
N CYS A 183 4.08 -11.48 13.84
CA CYS A 183 4.46 -10.23 13.17
C CYS A 183 5.74 -9.63 13.76
N LEU A 184 5.82 -9.48 15.08
CA LEU A 184 7.01 -8.96 15.74
C LEU A 184 8.26 -9.75 15.39
N LYS A 185 8.17 -11.08 15.43
CA LYS A 185 9.27 -11.96 15.04
C LYS A 185 9.67 -11.78 13.56
N ALA A 186 8.71 -11.63 12.66
CA ALA A 186 8.99 -11.41 11.23
C ALA A 186 9.63 -10.04 10.96
N LEU A 187 9.29 -9.05 11.79
CA LEU A 187 9.87 -7.70 11.75
C LEU A 187 11.21 -7.62 12.49
N ASP A 188 11.75 -8.74 12.94
CA ASP A 188 12.99 -8.82 13.72
C ASP A 188 12.96 -7.93 14.97
N LEU A 189 11.84 -8.00 15.69
CA LEU A 189 11.60 -7.28 16.94
C LEU A 189 11.52 -8.27 18.11
N GLU A 190 12.30 -8.03 19.16
CA GLU A 190 12.28 -8.84 20.39
C GLU A 190 10.97 -8.68 21.18
N GLY A 191 10.26 -7.57 20.95
CA GLY A 191 9.01 -7.27 21.63
C GLY A 191 8.27 -6.10 20.96
N PRO A 192 7.09 -5.73 21.47
CA PRO A 192 6.37 -4.57 20.95
C PRO A 192 7.20 -3.30 21.14
N PRO A 193 7.09 -2.32 20.21
CA PRO A 193 7.71 -1.02 20.37
C PRO A 193 7.36 -0.40 21.72
N SER A 194 8.39 0.04 22.46
CA SER A 194 8.25 0.51 23.84
C SER A 194 7.54 1.85 23.97
N THR A 195 7.45 2.60 22.88
CA THR A 195 6.86 3.94 22.82
C THR A 195 5.68 4.00 21.86
N ALA A 196 4.82 4.99 22.05
CA ALA A 196 3.79 5.30 21.09
C ALA A 196 4.45 5.82 19.79
N GLY A 197 3.95 5.38 18.65
CA GLY A 197 4.35 5.88 17.35
C GLY A 197 3.72 7.25 17.09
N ARG A 198 4.39 8.06 16.27
CA ARG A 198 3.89 9.35 15.80
C ARG A 198 3.66 9.31 14.30
N GLY A 199 2.63 10.01 13.87
CA GLY A 199 2.28 10.01 12.45
C GLY A 199 1.09 10.91 12.16
N HIS A 200 0.36 10.53 11.12
CA HIS A 200 -0.77 11.29 10.61
C HIS A 200 -1.94 10.37 10.28
N SER A 201 -3.13 10.89 10.35
CA SER A 201 -4.31 10.27 9.77
C SER A 201 -4.99 11.20 8.77
N VAL A 202 -5.70 10.61 7.83
CA VAL A 202 -6.58 11.32 6.91
C VAL A 202 -7.91 10.59 6.84
N LEU A 203 -9.00 11.33 7.05
CA LEU A 203 -10.35 10.83 6.86
C LEU A 203 -10.73 10.97 5.38
N ALA A 204 -11.52 10.05 4.86
CA ALA A 204 -12.05 10.14 3.49
C ALA A 204 -12.97 11.35 3.29
N ALA A 205 -13.42 11.99 4.38
CA ALA A 205 -14.10 13.28 4.37
C ALA A 205 -13.16 14.49 4.20
N GLY A 206 -11.85 14.26 3.96
CA GLY A 206 -10.87 15.32 3.69
C GLY A 206 -10.23 15.96 4.92
N VAL A 207 -10.57 15.52 6.12
CA VAL A 207 -9.97 16.06 7.35
C VAL A 207 -8.62 15.38 7.56
N LEU A 208 -7.54 16.16 7.48
CA LEU A 208 -6.20 15.71 7.82
C LEU A 208 -5.96 15.99 9.32
N GLU A 209 -5.73 14.95 10.08
CA GLU A 209 -5.17 15.08 11.44
C GLU A 209 -3.65 15.20 11.32
N GLU A 210 -3.10 16.37 11.65
CA GLU A 210 -1.68 16.67 11.47
C GLU A 210 -0.76 15.89 12.42
N GLU A 211 -1.26 15.53 13.61
CA GLU A 211 -0.49 14.74 14.57
C GLU A 211 -1.33 13.61 15.16
N LEU A 212 -0.96 12.39 14.84
CA LEU A 212 -1.50 11.18 15.43
C LEU A 212 -0.43 10.56 16.36
N THR A 213 -0.78 10.32 17.61
CA THR A 213 -0.02 9.44 18.50
C THR A 213 -0.79 8.13 18.63
N LEU A 214 -0.18 7.02 18.19
CA LEU A 214 -0.79 5.70 18.23
C LEU A 214 0.04 4.78 19.12
N ARG A 215 -0.60 4.16 20.11
CA ARG A 215 0.04 3.11 20.89
C ARG A 215 0.06 1.82 20.08
N TRP A 216 1.10 1.02 20.25
CA TRP A 216 1.18 -0.30 19.61
C TRP A 216 -0.07 -1.16 19.88
N ALA A 217 -0.58 -1.13 21.10
CA ALA A 217 -1.78 -1.86 21.50
C ALA A 217 -3.05 -1.45 20.72
N ASP A 218 -3.06 -0.27 20.12
CA ASP A 218 -4.19 0.27 19.37
C ASP A 218 -4.04 0.04 17.85
N THR A 219 -2.95 -0.61 17.41
CA THR A 219 -2.76 -0.98 15.99
C THR A 219 -3.65 -2.16 15.61
N MET A 220 -3.95 -2.27 14.33
CA MET A 220 -4.66 -3.44 13.79
C MET A 220 -3.94 -4.74 14.12
N VAL A 221 -2.61 -4.74 14.15
CA VAL A 221 -1.79 -5.92 14.45
C VAL A 221 -2.17 -6.57 15.78
N VAL A 222 -2.44 -5.76 16.80
CA VAL A 222 -2.79 -6.25 18.15
C VAL A 222 -4.30 -6.49 18.27
N ARG A 223 -5.11 -5.64 17.65
CA ARG A 223 -6.57 -5.74 17.71
C ARG A 223 -7.15 -6.87 16.85
N ALA A 224 -6.40 -7.30 15.81
CA ALA A 224 -6.86 -8.33 14.90
C ALA A 224 -6.90 -9.70 15.59
N GLU A 225 -8.02 -10.40 15.48
CA GLU A 225 -8.14 -11.79 15.89
C GLU A 225 -7.53 -12.70 14.80
N ALA A 226 -6.65 -13.62 15.21
CA ALA A 226 -5.88 -14.44 14.26
C ALA A 226 -6.77 -15.31 13.35
N GLU A 227 -7.93 -15.74 13.83
CA GLU A 227 -8.87 -16.55 13.04
C GLU A 227 -9.62 -15.74 11.98
N GLU A 228 -9.90 -14.48 12.27
CA GLU A 228 -10.61 -13.56 11.37
C GLU A 228 -9.69 -12.85 10.38
N HIS A 229 -8.37 -12.91 10.64
CA HIS A 229 -7.37 -12.19 9.85
C HIS A 229 -6.32 -13.11 9.27
N ARG A 230 -5.65 -12.63 8.23
CA ARG A 230 -4.43 -13.21 7.66
C ARG A 230 -3.25 -12.31 8.00
N PHE A 231 -2.25 -12.90 8.64
CA PHE A 231 -0.98 -12.28 8.95
C PHE A 231 0.05 -12.87 8.00
N LEU A 232 0.33 -12.19 6.90
CA LEU A 232 1.36 -12.61 5.95
C LEU A 232 2.68 -11.98 6.33
N LEU A 233 3.66 -12.84 6.51
CA LEU A 233 5.01 -12.52 6.96
C LEU A 233 5.96 -12.81 5.80
N PHE A 234 6.77 -11.83 5.44
CA PHE A 234 7.70 -11.92 4.31
C PHE A 234 9.14 -12.05 4.83
N ASP A 235 10.05 -12.52 3.98
CA ASP A 235 11.46 -12.72 4.36
C ASP A 235 12.20 -11.40 4.63
N ASP A 236 11.83 -10.33 3.91
CA ASP A 236 12.19 -8.98 4.35
C ASP A 236 11.36 -8.64 5.59
N PRO A 237 11.82 -7.75 6.48
CA PRO A 237 11.07 -7.36 7.67
C PRO A 237 9.76 -6.61 7.33
N VAL A 238 8.84 -7.33 6.72
CA VAL A 238 7.53 -6.86 6.25
C VAL A 238 6.44 -7.79 6.76
N ALA A 239 5.34 -7.22 7.20
CA ALA A 239 4.13 -7.95 7.56
C ALA A 239 2.90 -7.25 7.00
N LEU A 240 1.97 -8.02 6.46
CA LEU A 240 0.66 -7.57 6.00
C LEU A 240 -0.41 -8.22 6.86
N VAL A 241 -1.33 -7.41 7.36
CA VAL A 241 -2.52 -7.86 8.10
C VAL A 241 -3.76 -7.53 7.27
N ALA A 242 -4.55 -8.53 6.95
CA ALA A 242 -5.77 -8.37 6.17
C ALA A 242 -6.91 -9.18 6.77
N THR A 243 -8.12 -8.65 6.72
CA THR A 243 -9.33 -9.38 7.05
C THR A 243 -9.47 -10.60 6.14
N ARG A 244 -9.70 -11.77 6.69
CA ARG A 244 -9.89 -13.01 5.92
C ARG A 244 -11.12 -12.95 5.05
N ARG A 245 -12.19 -12.40 5.60
CA ARG A 245 -13.47 -12.25 4.92
C ARG A 245 -14.08 -10.90 5.25
N ARG A 246 -14.46 -10.16 4.24
CA ARG A 246 -15.30 -8.97 4.38
C ARG A 246 -16.74 -9.40 4.53
N GLU A 247 -17.39 -8.97 5.61
CA GLU A 247 -18.80 -9.23 5.85
C GLU A 247 -19.60 -7.94 5.70
N ALA A 248 -20.77 -8.05 5.07
CA ALA A 248 -21.69 -6.93 4.95
C ALA A 248 -22.07 -6.37 6.32
N GLY A 249 -22.08 -5.04 6.44
CA GLY A 249 -22.45 -4.37 7.69
C GLY A 249 -21.41 -4.46 8.82
N LYS A 250 -20.24 -5.06 8.57
CA LYS A 250 -19.13 -5.06 9.53
C LYS A 250 -17.99 -4.18 9.07
N PRO A 251 -17.38 -3.40 9.97
CA PRO A 251 -16.16 -2.66 9.64
C PRO A 251 -14.99 -3.63 9.42
N PHE A 252 -14.07 -3.26 8.56
CA PHE A 252 -12.85 -4.02 8.31
C PHE A 252 -11.67 -3.10 8.02
N ALA A 253 -10.47 -3.64 8.07
CA ALA A 253 -9.25 -2.89 7.81
C ALA A 253 -8.16 -3.78 7.18
N SER A 254 -7.15 -3.12 6.63
CA SER A 254 -5.89 -3.75 6.21
C SER A 254 -4.72 -2.90 6.66
N ALA A 255 -3.63 -3.53 7.07
CA ALA A 255 -2.44 -2.82 7.55
C ALA A 255 -1.16 -3.44 6.99
N LEU A 256 -0.20 -2.58 6.63
CA LEU A 256 1.15 -2.94 6.19
C LEU A 256 2.16 -2.41 7.19
N LEU A 257 3.12 -3.25 7.54
CA LEU A 257 4.24 -2.95 8.40
C LEU A 257 5.54 -3.20 7.66
N TRP A 258 6.49 -2.31 7.83
CA TRP A 258 7.81 -2.44 7.25
C TRP A 258 8.89 -1.86 8.16
N ARG A 259 9.90 -2.68 8.46
CA ARG A 259 11.12 -2.24 9.13
C ARG A 259 12.27 -2.33 8.14
N PRO A 260 12.69 -1.21 7.51
CA PRO A 260 13.85 -1.23 6.63
C PRO A 260 15.09 -1.74 7.37
N SER A 261 15.85 -2.63 6.74
CA SER A 261 17.05 -3.23 7.34
C SER A 261 18.03 -2.17 7.83
N GLY A 262 18.49 -2.29 9.07
CA GLY A 262 19.39 -1.35 9.71
C GLY A 262 18.76 -0.03 10.14
N SER A 263 17.44 0.13 9.99
CA SER A 263 16.76 1.33 10.47
C SER A 263 16.29 1.15 11.93
N GLY A 264 16.31 2.24 12.69
CA GLY A 264 15.72 2.29 14.04
C GLY A 264 14.23 2.62 14.02
N VAL A 265 13.54 2.36 12.90
CA VAL A 265 12.13 2.70 12.73
C VAL A 265 11.32 1.55 12.15
N LEU A 266 10.10 1.42 12.63
CA LEU A 266 9.05 0.57 12.07
C LEU A 266 7.96 1.47 11.48
N TYR A 267 7.71 1.34 10.20
CA TYR A 267 6.60 2.01 9.52
C TYR A 267 5.33 1.16 9.61
N TYR A 268 4.22 1.84 9.79
CA TYR A 268 2.88 1.27 9.82
C TYR A 268 1.95 2.12 8.97
N VAL A 269 1.18 1.52 8.08
CA VAL A 269 0.07 2.16 7.37
C VAL A 269 -1.16 1.26 7.44
N GLU A 270 -2.33 1.86 7.67
CA GLU A 270 -3.61 1.17 7.77
C GLU A 270 -4.67 1.92 6.96
N ALA A 271 -5.56 1.19 6.32
CA ALA A 271 -6.80 1.71 5.78
C ALA A 271 -7.98 0.97 6.40
N SER A 272 -9.05 1.70 6.73
CA SER A 272 -10.25 1.15 7.38
C SER A 272 -11.52 1.58 6.67
N TRP A 273 -12.50 0.68 6.68
CA TRP A 273 -13.85 0.87 6.16
C TRP A 273 -14.85 0.72 7.27
N GLY A 274 -15.87 1.56 7.25
CA GLY A 274 -16.98 1.52 8.19
C GLY A 274 -17.97 0.39 7.94
N SER A 275 -18.92 0.25 8.84
CA SER A 275 -19.99 -0.72 8.73
C SER A 275 -20.92 -0.49 7.54
N ASP A 276 -20.97 0.73 7.00
CA ASP A 276 -21.68 1.07 5.76
C ASP A 276 -20.87 0.76 4.50
N GLY A 277 -19.68 0.18 4.65
CA GLY A 277 -18.75 -0.14 3.58
C GLY A 277 -17.96 1.04 3.01
N ALA A 278 -18.15 2.26 3.50
CA ALA A 278 -17.37 3.41 3.05
C ALA A 278 -15.92 3.36 3.55
N LEU A 279 -14.97 3.73 2.68
CA LEU A 279 -13.60 3.99 3.12
C LEU A 279 -13.62 5.18 4.08
N GLU A 280 -13.24 4.98 5.32
CA GLU A 280 -13.31 6.00 6.36
C GLU A 280 -11.99 6.73 6.55
N GLN A 281 -10.90 5.99 6.64
CA GLN A 281 -9.64 6.54 7.12
C GLN A 281 -8.43 5.81 6.52
N ALA A 282 -7.36 6.56 6.31
CA ALA A 282 -6.00 6.03 6.25
C ALA A 282 -5.15 6.68 7.33
N ARG A 283 -4.25 5.90 7.94
CA ARG A 283 -3.28 6.41 8.92
C ARG A 283 -1.91 5.80 8.71
N HIS A 284 -0.89 6.62 8.92
CA HIS A 284 0.51 6.21 8.89
C HIS A 284 1.18 6.63 10.19
N VAL A 285 1.96 5.73 10.74
CA VAL A 285 2.68 5.95 11.99
C VAL A 285 4.09 5.37 11.89
N THR A 286 5.04 6.05 12.50
CA THR A 286 6.41 5.59 12.67
C THR A 286 6.65 5.29 14.14
N PHE A 287 7.04 4.06 14.44
CA PHE A 287 7.45 3.64 15.78
C PHE A 287 8.98 3.58 15.83
N PRO A 288 9.63 4.17 16.86
CA PRO A 288 11.02 3.92 17.15
C PRO A 288 11.19 2.47 17.66
N VAL A 289 12.22 1.80 17.22
CA VAL A 289 12.53 0.39 17.54
C VAL A 289 14.01 0.19 17.82
#